data_83f48400f41f51d3c410016e70bb2f20
#
_entry.id   83f48400f41f51d3c410016e70bb2f20
#
_cell.length_a   1.000
_cell.length_b   1.000
_cell.length_c   1.000
_cell.angle_alpha   90.00
_cell.angle_beta   90.00
_cell.angle_gamma   90.00
#
_symmetry.space_group_name_H-M   'P 1'
#
loop_
_entity.id
_entity.type
_entity.pdbx_description
1 polymer ?
#
loop_
_entity_poly.entity_id
_entity_poly.type
_entity_poly.pdbx_seq_one_letter_code
_entity_poly.pdbx_strand_id
1 'polypeptide(L)'
;MENSVMIEHVLFLIIFILLVGMISGKVASWLKLPDVALFLIAGVIVGQGMHLVNEPSSSFMNQFILTAGSALILFDGGRNIKLSGLRKVWITVSLLSVPGVLITCAVVAFAAHWLLGIPMMYAVLLGAIISSTDPATLIPVFKQVRIRPKVRETVESESAFNDATGSILTFSVLGAITGGQALSVGASVIGFAQTAVGGIVVGLLVGLVLVYVTAHFKLGWLRDYATIALIVTALGAYWLGDVLHVSGFMATFVAGLIWGNHELFKLELDDKLHEMAHFTENMTVLMRMLIFIMLGSQVNFRVILDHLWPSLAVIVVFMLIARPLTVLTCALPDRKAGWKRNEIVFMFWVRETGVIPAALSGMVVGMGVKYGDVIASVTFLAVLLTILLQAGTTAYVARRLGLEEKGD
;
A
#
# COMPACT_ATOMS: atom_id res chain seq x y z
N MET A 1 -36.04 -12.57 -7.23
CA MET A 1 -35.17 -13.71 -7.55
C MET A 1 -33.72 -13.26 -7.91
N GLU A 2 -33.52 -12.32 -8.81
CA GLU A 2 -32.18 -11.87 -9.23
C GLU A 2 -31.34 -11.32 -8.06
N ASN A 3 -31.91 -10.47 -7.21
CA ASN A 3 -31.20 -9.94 -6.02
C ASN A 3 -30.85 -11.01 -4.98
N SER A 4 -31.67 -12.05 -4.81
CA SER A 4 -31.41 -13.14 -3.84
C SER A 4 -30.24 -14.01 -4.33
N VAL A 5 -30.18 -14.33 -5.60
CA VAL A 5 -29.05 -15.08 -6.19
C VAL A 5 -27.74 -14.30 -6.12
N MET A 6 -27.80 -12.98 -6.32
CA MET A 6 -26.63 -12.11 -6.22
C MET A 6 -26.12 -12.03 -4.76
N ILE A 7 -27.02 -11.94 -3.79
CA ILE A 7 -26.64 -11.94 -2.36
C ILE A 7 -25.99 -13.27 -1.97
N GLU A 8 -26.59 -14.40 -2.36
CA GLU A 8 -26.04 -15.73 -2.10
C GLU A 8 -24.65 -15.91 -2.72
N HIS A 9 -24.45 -15.42 -3.95
CA HIS A 9 -23.16 -15.46 -4.62
C HIS A 9 -22.09 -14.63 -3.88
N VAL A 10 -22.42 -13.39 -3.51
CA VAL A 10 -21.50 -12.51 -2.77
C VAL A 10 -21.14 -13.11 -1.41
N LEU A 11 -22.12 -13.65 -0.67
CA LEU A 11 -21.87 -14.31 0.62
C LEU A 11 -20.96 -15.54 0.46
N PHE A 12 -21.24 -16.37 -0.57
CA PHE A 12 -20.40 -17.53 -0.88
C PHE A 12 -18.97 -17.10 -1.17
N LEU A 13 -18.77 -16.11 -2.04
CA LEU A 13 -17.45 -15.62 -2.41
C LEU A 13 -16.66 -15.09 -1.18
N ILE A 14 -17.29 -14.26 -0.34
CA ILE A 14 -16.63 -13.72 0.84
C ILE A 14 -16.22 -14.85 1.79
N ILE A 15 -17.15 -15.76 2.10
CA ILE A 15 -16.88 -16.91 3.00
C ILE A 15 -15.76 -17.78 2.41
N PHE A 16 -15.83 -18.07 1.13
CA PHE A 16 -14.86 -18.93 0.46
C PHE A 16 -13.46 -18.30 0.42
N ILE A 17 -13.36 -17.02 0.06
CA ILE A 17 -12.10 -16.28 0.04
C ILE A 17 -11.49 -16.21 1.44
N LEU A 18 -12.28 -15.96 2.48
CA LEU A 18 -11.79 -15.92 3.86
C LEU A 18 -11.31 -17.30 4.34
N LEU A 19 -12.02 -18.38 4.00
CA LEU A 19 -11.58 -19.76 4.32
C LEU A 19 -10.25 -20.09 3.63
N VAL A 20 -10.14 -19.81 2.33
CA VAL A 20 -8.91 -19.98 1.56
C VAL A 20 -7.80 -19.14 2.14
N GLY A 21 -8.08 -17.87 2.52
CA GLY A 21 -7.13 -16.97 3.15
C GLY A 21 -6.61 -17.49 4.49
N MET A 22 -7.50 -17.98 5.37
CA MET A 22 -7.10 -18.56 6.65
C MET A 22 -6.21 -19.81 6.47
N ILE A 23 -6.59 -20.70 5.55
CA ILE A 23 -5.80 -21.89 5.24
C ILE A 23 -4.43 -21.49 4.70
N SER A 24 -4.39 -20.58 3.72
CA SER A 24 -3.15 -20.08 3.10
C SER A 24 -2.27 -19.37 4.11
N GLY A 25 -2.82 -18.54 5.00
CA GLY A 25 -2.09 -17.89 6.09
C GLY A 25 -1.48 -18.91 7.06
N LYS A 26 -2.22 -19.98 7.39
CA LYS A 26 -1.68 -21.07 8.24
C LYS A 26 -0.55 -21.82 7.55
N VAL A 27 -0.69 -22.11 6.27
CA VAL A 27 0.37 -22.76 5.44
C VAL A 27 1.59 -21.84 5.34
N ALA A 28 1.39 -20.54 5.13
CA ALA A 28 2.47 -19.54 5.10
C ALA A 28 3.29 -19.55 6.39
N SER A 29 2.61 -19.52 7.53
CA SER A 29 3.24 -19.64 8.85
C SER A 29 4.06 -20.92 9.01
N TRP A 30 3.55 -22.04 8.51
CA TRP A 30 4.23 -23.34 8.58
C TRP A 30 5.46 -23.39 7.66
N LEU A 31 5.34 -22.86 6.45
CA LEU A 31 6.44 -22.78 5.49
C LEU A 31 7.43 -21.65 5.80
N LYS A 32 7.13 -20.79 6.78
CA LYS A 32 7.88 -19.54 7.10
C LYS A 32 8.00 -18.59 5.89
N LEU A 33 6.97 -18.55 5.06
CA LEU A 33 6.86 -17.64 3.93
C LEU A 33 5.93 -16.46 4.30
N PRO A 34 6.08 -15.31 3.63
CA PRO A 34 5.12 -14.22 3.76
C PRO A 34 3.71 -14.65 3.34
N ASP A 35 2.71 -14.35 4.17
CA ASP A 35 1.30 -14.73 3.96
C ASP A 35 0.74 -14.20 2.63
N VAL A 36 1.11 -12.98 2.26
CA VAL A 36 0.69 -12.33 1.02
C VAL A 36 1.04 -13.13 -0.23
N ALA A 37 2.23 -13.72 -0.27
CA ALA A 37 2.62 -14.55 -1.42
C ALA A 37 1.69 -15.76 -1.58
N LEU A 38 1.29 -16.37 -0.44
CA LEU A 38 0.38 -17.51 -0.47
C LEU A 38 -1.07 -17.08 -0.77
N PHE A 39 -1.51 -15.90 -0.35
CA PHE A 39 -2.81 -15.37 -0.76
C PHE A 39 -2.92 -15.16 -2.27
N LEU A 40 -1.86 -14.61 -2.89
CA LEU A 40 -1.78 -14.46 -4.35
C LEU A 40 -1.82 -15.81 -5.06
N ILE A 41 -1.00 -16.77 -4.63
CA ILE A 41 -0.94 -18.11 -5.22
C ILE A 41 -2.28 -18.84 -5.04
N ALA A 42 -2.87 -18.76 -3.85
CA ALA A 42 -4.18 -19.32 -3.57
C ALA A 42 -5.26 -18.71 -4.46
N GLY A 43 -5.23 -17.37 -4.65
CA GLY A 43 -6.11 -16.67 -5.58
C GLY A 43 -6.00 -17.21 -7.01
N VAL A 44 -4.78 -17.43 -7.48
CA VAL A 44 -4.52 -18.06 -8.78
C VAL A 44 -5.15 -19.46 -8.86
N ILE A 45 -4.95 -20.27 -7.85
CA ILE A 45 -5.49 -21.65 -7.82
C ILE A 45 -7.01 -21.65 -7.84
N VAL A 46 -7.66 -20.86 -6.98
CA VAL A 46 -9.12 -20.85 -6.87
C VAL A 46 -9.82 -20.09 -8.00
N GLY A 47 -9.15 -19.11 -8.62
CA GLY A 47 -9.66 -18.36 -9.75
C GLY A 47 -9.44 -19.11 -11.06
N GLN A 48 -8.20 -19.22 -11.48
CA GLN A 48 -7.83 -19.79 -12.79
C GLN A 48 -7.80 -21.31 -12.82
N GLY A 49 -7.38 -21.96 -11.72
CA GLY A 49 -7.31 -23.42 -11.65
C GLY A 49 -8.65 -24.08 -11.42
N MET A 50 -9.43 -23.60 -10.46
CA MET A 50 -10.69 -24.22 -10.03
C MET A 50 -11.94 -23.51 -10.58
N HIS A 51 -11.79 -22.28 -11.08
CA HIS A 51 -12.88 -21.41 -11.55
C HIS A 51 -14.00 -21.15 -10.50
N LEU A 52 -13.63 -21.21 -9.20
CA LEU A 52 -14.56 -20.99 -8.09
C LEU A 52 -14.72 -19.51 -7.72
N VAL A 53 -13.67 -18.72 -7.92
CA VAL A 53 -13.68 -17.27 -7.76
C VAL A 53 -13.56 -16.63 -9.14
N ASN A 54 -14.68 -16.31 -9.74
CA ASN A 54 -14.77 -15.81 -11.11
C ASN A 54 -15.44 -14.43 -11.15
N GLU A 55 -15.03 -13.56 -10.23
CA GLU A 55 -15.61 -12.22 -10.11
C GLU A 55 -14.95 -11.25 -11.08
N PRO A 56 -15.71 -10.55 -11.92
CA PRO A 56 -15.15 -9.55 -12.84
C PRO A 56 -14.47 -8.40 -12.07
N SER A 57 -13.34 -7.92 -12.58
CA SER A 57 -12.63 -6.77 -11.97
C SER A 57 -13.49 -5.51 -11.90
N SER A 58 -14.48 -5.37 -12.80
CA SER A 58 -15.41 -4.26 -12.84
C SER A 58 -16.62 -4.41 -11.92
N SER A 59 -16.77 -5.54 -11.22
CA SER A 59 -17.92 -5.74 -10.32
C SER A 59 -17.91 -4.77 -9.15
N PHE A 60 -19.10 -4.41 -8.68
CA PHE A 60 -19.26 -3.56 -7.51
C PHE A 60 -18.54 -4.13 -6.29
N MET A 61 -18.65 -5.43 -6.04
CA MET A 61 -18.02 -6.10 -4.92
C MET A 61 -16.49 -5.95 -4.98
N ASN A 62 -15.89 -6.22 -6.15
CA ASN A 62 -14.44 -6.09 -6.34
C ASN A 62 -13.98 -4.66 -6.10
N GLN A 63 -14.60 -3.67 -6.75
CA GLN A 63 -14.24 -2.27 -6.61
C GLN A 63 -14.44 -1.77 -5.16
N PHE A 64 -15.51 -2.20 -4.49
CA PHE A 64 -15.75 -1.86 -3.09
C PHE A 64 -14.65 -2.42 -2.18
N ILE A 65 -14.30 -3.70 -2.33
CA ILE A 65 -13.23 -4.34 -1.54
C ILE A 65 -11.89 -3.63 -1.76
N LEU A 66 -11.55 -3.34 -3.02
CA LEU A 66 -10.30 -2.65 -3.36
C LEU A 66 -10.26 -1.24 -2.75
N THR A 67 -11.33 -0.49 -2.86
CA THR A 67 -11.40 0.91 -2.38
C THR A 67 -11.47 0.98 -0.86
N ALA A 68 -12.47 0.32 -0.25
CA ALA A 68 -12.68 0.36 1.19
C ALA A 68 -11.54 -0.36 1.94
N GLY A 69 -11.05 -1.47 1.39
CA GLY A 69 -9.91 -2.20 1.95
C GLY A 69 -8.63 -1.37 1.93
N SER A 70 -8.33 -0.69 0.82
CA SER A 70 -7.16 0.20 0.73
C SER A 70 -7.29 1.38 1.70
N ALA A 71 -8.47 1.98 1.83
CA ALA A 71 -8.70 3.06 2.79
C ALA A 71 -8.44 2.59 4.23
N LEU A 72 -8.97 1.43 4.64
CA LEU A 72 -8.75 0.88 5.98
C LEU A 72 -7.27 0.53 6.24
N ILE A 73 -6.57 -0.02 5.25
CA ILE A 73 -5.15 -0.34 5.35
C ILE A 73 -4.29 0.92 5.46
N LEU A 74 -4.59 1.95 4.64
CA LEU A 74 -3.89 3.24 4.72
C LEU A 74 -4.13 3.95 6.04
N PHE A 75 -5.35 3.88 6.58
CA PHE A 75 -5.66 4.40 7.90
C PHE A 75 -4.83 3.72 8.99
N ASP A 76 -4.76 2.40 8.98
CA ASP A 76 -3.94 1.64 9.93
C ASP A 76 -2.45 1.94 9.75
N GLY A 77 -1.96 2.05 8.51
CA GLY A 77 -0.60 2.50 8.19
C GLY A 77 -0.27 3.85 8.80
N GLY A 78 -1.15 4.85 8.62
CA GLY A 78 -1.02 6.16 9.24
C GLY A 78 -1.02 6.09 10.77
N ARG A 79 -1.93 5.32 11.35
CA ARG A 79 -2.09 5.16 12.80
C ARG A 79 -0.84 4.55 13.47
N ASN A 80 -0.14 3.67 12.78
CA ASN A 80 1.04 3.00 13.31
C ASN A 80 2.30 3.88 13.29
N ILE A 81 2.29 5.04 12.60
CA ILE A 81 3.41 5.98 12.59
C ILE A 81 3.42 6.85 13.84
N LYS A 82 4.49 6.77 14.61
CA LYS A 82 4.73 7.68 15.73
C LYS A 82 5.56 8.89 15.27
N LEU A 83 4.96 10.09 15.34
CA LEU A 83 5.63 11.34 14.94
C LEU A 83 6.89 11.65 15.75
N SER A 84 6.99 11.14 16.99
CA SER A 84 8.18 11.26 17.82
C SER A 84 9.40 10.55 17.23
N GLY A 85 9.21 9.34 16.69
CA GLY A 85 10.26 8.58 15.99
C GLY A 85 10.65 9.21 14.66
N LEU A 86 9.64 9.65 13.90
CA LEU A 86 9.82 10.31 12.60
C LEU A 86 10.71 11.56 12.69
N ARG A 87 10.74 12.27 13.81
CA ARG A 87 11.48 13.53 13.97
C ARG A 87 12.96 13.45 13.60
N LYS A 88 13.60 12.28 13.76
CA LYS A 88 15.03 12.10 13.45
C LYS A 88 15.31 11.83 11.97
N VAL A 89 14.34 11.29 11.25
CA VAL A 89 14.48 10.79 9.88
C VAL A 89 13.49 11.44 8.90
N TRP A 90 12.76 12.45 9.35
CA TRP A 90 11.68 13.06 8.57
C TRP A 90 12.12 13.59 7.20
N ILE A 91 13.35 14.13 7.09
CA ILE A 91 13.89 14.62 5.82
C ILE A 91 14.05 13.46 4.85
N THR A 92 14.73 12.38 5.29
CA THR A 92 14.91 11.17 4.47
C THR A 92 13.56 10.57 4.06
N VAL A 93 12.63 10.43 5.02
CA VAL A 93 11.29 9.88 4.74
C VAL A 93 10.54 10.76 3.74
N SER A 94 10.52 12.08 3.91
CA SER A 94 9.85 12.99 2.97
C SER A 94 10.46 12.94 1.57
N LEU A 95 11.80 12.86 1.48
CA LEU A 95 12.48 12.74 0.19
C LEU A 95 12.23 11.39 -0.48
N LEU A 96 12.21 10.30 0.28
CA LEU A 96 11.91 8.96 -0.26
C LEU A 96 10.45 8.84 -0.70
N SER A 97 9.53 9.42 0.06
CA SER A 97 8.08 9.26 -0.16
C SER A 97 7.51 10.16 -1.26
N VAL A 98 8.16 11.26 -1.64
CA VAL A 98 7.65 12.14 -2.71
C VAL A 98 8.63 12.16 -3.89
N PRO A 99 9.82 12.78 -3.83
CA PRO A 99 10.79 12.71 -4.93
C PRO A 99 11.17 11.28 -5.28
N GLY A 100 11.32 10.41 -4.28
CA GLY A 100 11.68 9.01 -4.46
C GLY A 100 10.64 8.22 -5.26
N VAL A 101 9.35 8.45 -5.00
CA VAL A 101 8.24 7.88 -5.78
C VAL A 101 8.31 8.37 -7.23
N LEU A 102 8.55 9.66 -7.46
CA LEU A 102 8.67 10.23 -8.81
C LEU A 102 9.87 9.65 -9.58
N ILE A 103 11.04 9.52 -8.92
CA ILE A 103 12.23 8.91 -9.52
C ILE A 103 11.95 7.45 -9.89
N THR A 104 11.36 6.69 -8.98
CA THR A 104 10.99 5.29 -9.22
C THR A 104 10.01 5.18 -10.37
N CYS A 105 8.95 6.01 -10.36
CA CYS A 105 7.95 6.06 -11.43
C CYS A 105 8.60 6.35 -12.78
N ALA A 106 9.48 7.35 -12.85
CA ALA A 106 10.18 7.69 -14.08
C ALA A 106 11.06 6.54 -14.62
N VAL A 107 11.89 5.93 -13.76
CA VAL A 107 12.75 4.81 -14.16
C VAL A 107 11.94 3.63 -14.65
N VAL A 108 10.88 3.27 -13.93
CA VAL A 108 9.99 2.17 -14.32
C VAL A 108 9.23 2.50 -15.60
N ALA A 109 8.74 3.73 -15.75
CA ALA A 109 8.03 4.16 -16.95
C ALA A 109 8.91 4.06 -18.20
N PHE A 110 10.16 4.53 -18.13
CA PHE A 110 11.11 4.37 -19.22
C PHE A 110 11.37 2.89 -19.54
N ALA A 111 11.62 2.06 -18.51
CA ALA A 111 11.84 0.64 -18.71
C ALA A 111 10.60 -0.05 -19.34
N ALA A 112 9.41 0.23 -18.83
CA ALA A 112 8.17 -0.35 -19.33
C ALA A 112 7.86 0.10 -20.78
N HIS A 113 8.07 1.38 -21.09
CA HIS A 113 7.88 1.87 -22.46
C HIS A 113 8.76 1.14 -23.48
N TRP A 114 10.05 0.99 -23.17
CA TRP A 114 11.01 0.36 -24.08
C TRP A 114 10.92 -1.17 -24.12
N LEU A 115 10.67 -1.81 -22.99
CA LEU A 115 10.69 -3.27 -22.87
C LEU A 115 9.33 -3.89 -23.21
N LEU A 116 8.22 -3.29 -22.74
CA LEU A 116 6.86 -3.78 -22.99
C LEU A 116 6.24 -3.19 -24.27
N GLY A 117 6.83 -2.12 -24.85
CA GLY A 117 6.27 -1.45 -26.02
C GLY A 117 4.96 -0.69 -25.78
N ILE A 118 4.60 -0.44 -24.53
CA ILE A 118 3.38 0.29 -24.18
C ILE A 118 3.61 1.83 -24.30
N PRO A 119 2.58 2.61 -24.68
CA PRO A 119 2.71 4.06 -24.74
C PRO A 119 3.13 4.67 -23.40
N MET A 120 3.96 5.74 -23.45
CA MET A 120 4.57 6.36 -22.26
C MET A 120 3.55 6.66 -21.13
N MET A 121 2.34 7.12 -21.46
CA MET A 121 1.29 7.45 -20.49
C MET A 121 0.91 6.23 -19.63
N TYR A 122 0.75 5.07 -20.26
CA TYR A 122 0.43 3.81 -19.55
C TYR A 122 1.66 3.23 -18.84
N ALA A 123 2.84 3.48 -19.36
CA ALA A 123 4.09 3.15 -18.68
C ALA A 123 4.27 3.98 -17.41
N VAL A 124 3.93 5.28 -17.42
CA VAL A 124 3.89 6.15 -16.25
C VAL A 124 2.83 5.66 -15.24
N LEU A 125 1.66 5.22 -15.72
CA LEU A 125 0.63 4.64 -14.86
C LEU A 125 1.14 3.39 -14.13
N LEU A 126 1.79 2.47 -14.84
CA LEU A 126 2.45 1.30 -14.22
C LEU A 126 3.51 1.73 -13.20
N GLY A 127 4.39 2.67 -13.58
CA GLY A 127 5.41 3.20 -12.69
C GLY A 127 4.83 3.84 -11.43
N ALA A 128 3.74 4.59 -11.55
CA ALA A 128 3.03 5.19 -10.42
C ALA A 128 2.48 4.12 -9.46
N ILE A 129 1.82 3.08 -10.03
CA ILE A 129 1.22 1.99 -9.26
C ILE A 129 2.28 1.24 -8.44
N ILE A 130 3.36 0.76 -9.08
CA ILE A 130 4.35 -0.07 -8.40
C ILE A 130 5.40 0.73 -7.61
N SER A 131 5.34 2.06 -7.63
CA SER A 131 6.27 2.90 -6.88
C SER A 131 6.03 2.90 -5.38
N SER A 132 4.85 2.55 -4.90
CA SER A 132 4.56 2.40 -3.47
C SER A 132 5.01 1.03 -2.93
N THR A 133 5.25 0.96 -1.63
CA THR A 133 5.79 -0.22 -0.93
C THR A 133 4.89 -0.60 0.24
N ASP A 134 5.02 -1.81 0.76
CA ASP A 134 4.18 -2.33 1.85
C ASP A 134 5.01 -2.69 3.08
N PRO A 135 4.87 -1.98 4.21
CA PRO A 135 5.59 -2.31 5.42
C PRO A 135 5.03 -3.57 6.11
N ALA A 136 3.81 -3.98 5.78
CA ALA A 136 3.13 -5.06 6.51
C ALA A 136 3.86 -6.42 6.37
N THR A 137 4.53 -6.66 5.25
CA THR A 137 5.35 -7.85 5.03
C THR A 137 6.67 -7.81 5.81
N LEU A 138 7.17 -6.61 6.12
CA LEU A 138 8.43 -6.39 6.83
C LEU A 138 8.30 -6.39 8.34
N ILE A 139 7.17 -5.95 8.87
CA ILE A 139 6.93 -5.88 10.32
C ILE A 139 7.21 -7.21 11.04
N PRO A 140 6.73 -8.38 10.55
CA PRO A 140 7.06 -9.67 11.15
C PRO A 140 8.56 -9.98 11.13
N VAL A 141 9.25 -9.63 10.03
CA VAL A 141 10.70 -9.81 9.89
C VAL A 141 11.45 -8.94 10.87
N PHE A 142 11.05 -7.67 11.03
CA PHE A 142 11.66 -6.72 11.98
C PHE A 142 11.42 -7.09 13.44
N LYS A 143 10.31 -7.79 13.74
CA LYS A 143 10.08 -8.38 15.07
C LYS A 143 11.00 -9.57 15.37
N GLN A 144 11.32 -10.39 14.34
CA GLN A 144 12.22 -11.54 14.47
C GLN A 144 13.70 -11.13 14.56
N VAL A 145 14.09 -10.17 13.72
CA VAL A 145 15.45 -9.61 13.70
C VAL A 145 15.36 -8.19 14.24
N ARG A 146 15.80 -7.97 15.48
CA ARG A 146 15.77 -6.64 16.12
C ARG A 146 16.63 -5.66 15.34
N ILE A 147 16.04 -5.05 14.31
CA ILE A 147 16.72 -4.07 13.45
C ILE A 147 16.79 -2.73 14.17
N ARG A 148 17.91 -2.01 14.01
CA ARG A 148 18.11 -0.67 14.54
C ARG A 148 16.89 0.23 14.35
N PRO A 149 16.36 0.88 15.39
CA PRO A 149 15.12 1.66 15.34
C PRO A 149 15.10 2.68 14.18
N LYS A 150 16.23 3.40 13.98
CA LYS A 150 16.36 4.40 12.92
C LYS A 150 16.03 3.83 11.53
N VAL A 151 16.54 2.65 11.19
CA VAL A 151 16.34 2.01 9.89
C VAL A 151 14.89 1.52 9.78
N ARG A 152 14.40 0.86 10.84
CA ARG A 152 13.04 0.36 10.91
C ARG A 152 12.00 1.48 10.75
N GLU A 153 12.11 2.53 11.56
CA GLU A 153 11.22 3.69 11.51
C GLU A 153 11.24 4.38 10.15
N THR A 154 12.42 4.45 9.50
CA THR A 154 12.52 5.04 8.16
C THR A 154 11.78 4.21 7.14
N VAL A 155 12.00 2.89 7.11
CA VAL A 155 11.38 2.00 6.12
C VAL A 155 9.86 1.92 6.33
N GLU A 156 9.41 1.75 7.58
CA GLU A 156 7.98 1.71 7.90
C GLU A 156 7.27 3.04 7.55
N SER A 157 7.90 4.17 7.89
CA SER A 157 7.34 5.49 7.59
C SER A 157 7.39 5.81 6.09
N GLU A 158 8.53 5.54 5.41
CA GLU A 158 8.62 5.69 3.96
C GLU A 158 7.46 4.98 3.27
N SER A 159 7.24 3.74 3.64
CA SER A 159 6.24 2.87 3.03
C SER A 159 4.83 3.42 3.19
N ALA A 160 4.45 3.82 4.39
CA ALA A 160 3.11 4.35 4.62
C ALA A 160 2.86 5.71 3.93
N PHE A 161 3.89 6.57 3.83
CA PHE A 161 3.77 7.84 3.10
C PHE A 161 3.81 7.65 1.58
N ASN A 162 4.60 6.71 1.06
CA ASN A 162 4.69 6.49 -0.38
C ASN A 162 3.44 5.81 -0.95
N ASP A 163 2.69 5.04 -0.15
CA ASP A 163 1.39 4.49 -0.53
C ASP A 163 0.40 5.61 -0.86
N ALA A 164 0.30 6.61 0.01
CA ALA A 164 -0.55 7.77 -0.23
C ALA A 164 -0.08 8.58 -1.45
N THR A 165 1.24 8.80 -1.60
CA THR A 165 1.82 9.52 -2.74
C THR A 165 1.63 8.77 -4.05
N GLY A 166 1.87 7.46 -4.06
CA GLY A 166 1.66 6.59 -5.22
C GLY A 166 0.20 6.55 -5.67
N SER A 167 -0.73 6.53 -4.72
CA SER A 167 -2.16 6.61 -5.01
C SER A 167 -2.52 7.94 -5.70
N ILE A 168 -2.07 9.07 -5.17
CA ILE A 168 -2.31 10.39 -5.79
C ILE A 168 -1.74 10.44 -7.19
N LEU A 169 -0.51 9.98 -7.38
CA LEU A 169 0.16 9.96 -8.69
C LEU A 169 -0.62 9.07 -9.67
N THR A 170 -1.04 7.89 -9.24
CA THR A 170 -1.83 6.95 -10.03
C THR A 170 -3.14 7.59 -10.51
N PHE A 171 -3.92 8.18 -9.60
CA PHE A 171 -5.19 8.81 -9.97
C PHE A 171 -5.01 10.08 -10.79
N SER A 172 -3.92 10.84 -10.59
CA SER A 172 -3.57 11.99 -11.44
C SER A 172 -3.28 11.55 -12.88
N VAL A 173 -2.51 10.49 -13.07
CA VAL A 173 -2.21 9.93 -14.40
C VAL A 173 -3.46 9.31 -15.01
N LEU A 174 -4.25 8.58 -14.24
CA LEU A 174 -5.51 7.99 -14.67
C LEU A 174 -6.50 9.05 -15.14
N GLY A 175 -6.65 10.14 -14.40
CA GLY A 175 -7.48 11.29 -14.79
C GLY A 175 -7.02 11.94 -16.11
N ALA A 176 -5.72 12.03 -16.35
CA ALA A 176 -5.19 12.52 -17.63
C ALA A 176 -5.48 11.56 -18.80
N ILE A 177 -5.41 10.23 -18.55
CA ILE A 177 -5.73 9.21 -19.55
C ILE A 177 -7.23 9.26 -19.90
N THR A 178 -8.10 9.32 -18.90
CA THR A 178 -9.57 9.29 -19.10
C THR A 178 -10.12 10.64 -19.57
N GLY A 179 -9.52 11.75 -19.15
CA GLY A 179 -9.91 13.11 -19.53
C GLY A 179 -9.42 13.55 -20.91
N GLY A 180 -8.60 12.72 -21.61
CA GLY A 180 -8.07 13.05 -22.94
C GLY A 180 -7.18 14.28 -23.01
N GLN A 181 -6.70 14.78 -21.87
CA GLN A 181 -5.85 15.96 -21.78
C GLN A 181 -4.38 15.60 -21.99
N ALA A 182 -3.67 16.40 -22.78
CA ALA A 182 -2.22 16.28 -22.87
C ALA A 182 -1.60 16.60 -21.50
N LEU A 183 -0.68 15.74 -21.04
CA LEU A 183 0.06 15.98 -19.80
C LEU A 183 0.88 17.27 -19.92
N SER A 184 0.37 18.35 -19.37
CA SER A 184 1.18 19.53 -19.08
C SER A 184 1.87 19.29 -17.73
N VAL A 185 3.19 19.16 -17.74
CA VAL A 185 3.96 18.89 -16.51
C VAL A 185 3.63 19.91 -15.41
N GLY A 186 3.53 21.20 -15.77
CA GLY A 186 3.19 22.26 -14.81
C GLY A 186 1.79 22.11 -14.22
N ALA A 187 0.77 21.87 -15.06
CA ALA A 187 -0.60 21.65 -14.58
C ALA A 187 -0.72 20.37 -13.75
N SER A 188 0.00 19.32 -14.13
CA SER A 188 0.01 18.04 -13.40
C SER A 188 0.65 18.18 -12.02
N VAL A 189 1.74 18.94 -11.88
CA VAL A 189 2.39 19.20 -10.58
C VAL A 189 1.48 20.03 -9.67
N ILE A 190 0.84 21.07 -10.21
CA ILE A 190 -0.10 21.90 -9.43
C ILE A 190 -1.32 21.07 -9.00
N GLY A 191 -1.91 20.31 -9.91
CA GLY A 191 -3.03 19.43 -9.62
C GLY A 191 -2.68 18.36 -8.57
N PHE A 192 -1.51 17.74 -8.69
CA PHE A 192 -0.99 16.81 -7.67
C PHE A 192 -0.88 17.48 -6.31
N ALA A 193 -0.25 18.67 -6.25
CA ALA A 193 -0.09 19.40 -5.00
C ALA A 193 -1.45 19.79 -4.38
N GLN A 194 -2.39 20.30 -5.19
CA GLN A 194 -3.74 20.64 -4.73
C GLN A 194 -4.48 19.41 -4.18
N THR A 195 -4.43 18.30 -4.89
CA THR A 195 -5.07 17.04 -4.49
C THR A 195 -4.44 16.49 -3.20
N ALA A 196 -3.12 16.56 -3.07
CA ALA A 196 -2.40 16.12 -1.88
C ALA A 196 -2.69 17.00 -0.67
N VAL A 197 -2.55 18.31 -0.82
CA VAL A 197 -2.79 19.29 0.27
C VAL A 197 -4.26 19.26 0.70
N GLY A 198 -5.18 19.21 -0.26
CA GLY A 198 -6.61 19.06 0.04
C GLY A 198 -6.91 17.80 0.83
N GLY A 199 -6.32 16.65 0.43
CA GLY A 199 -6.44 15.40 1.18
C GLY A 199 -5.88 15.50 2.59
N ILE A 200 -4.72 16.15 2.78
CA ILE A 200 -4.15 16.41 4.12
C ILE A 200 -5.12 17.22 4.98
N VAL A 201 -5.69 18.31 4.45
CA VAL A 201 -6.62 19.15 5.19
C VAL A 201 -7.87 18.38 5.59
N VAL A 202 -8.47 17.64 4.67
CA VAL A 202 -9.65 16.79 4.96
C VAL A 202 -9.31 15.74 6.02
N GLY A 203 -8.17 15.05 5.90
CA GLY A 203 -7.74 14.04 6.86
C GLY A 203 -7.49 14.61 8.25
N LEU A 204 -6.87 15.78 8.34
CA LEU A 204 -6.69 16.51 9.60
C LEU A 204 -8.03 16.85 10.24
N LEU A 205 -8.96 17.41 9.48
CA LEU A 205 -10.28 17.82 10.01
C LEU A 205 -11.08 16.61 10.49
N VAL A 206 -11.24 15.58 9.65
CA VAL A 206 -12.01 14.37 10.01
C VAL A 206 -11.33 13.63 11.16
N GLY A 207 -10.01 13.47 11.10
CA GLY A 207 -9.23 12.79 12.14
C GLY A 207 -9.33 13.50 13.49
N LEU A 208 -9.12 14.83 13.52
CA LEU A 208 -9.22 15.62 14.76
C LEU A 208 -10.62 15.63 15.33
N VAL A 209 -11.65 15.84 14.50
CA VAL A 209 -13.05 15.88 14.98
C VAL A 209 -13.42 14.54 15.60
N LEU A 210 -13.18 13.41 14.91
CA LEU A 210 -13.61 12.12 15.39
C LEU A 210 -12.77 11.62 16.57
N VAL A 211 -11.44 11.83 16.57
CA VAL A 211 -10.64 11.48 17.74
C VAL A 211 -11.01 12.33 18.95
N TYR A 212 -11.30 13.64 18.74
CA TYR A 212 -11.72 14.51 19.83
C TYR A 212 -13.05 14.09 20.46
N VAL A 213 -14.07 13.81 19.64
CA VAL A 213 -15.39 13.35 20.13
C VAL A 213 -15.29 11.99 20.82
N THR A 214 -14.31 11.16 20.44
CA THR A 214 -14.11 9.83 21.03
C THR A 214 -13.26 9.87 22.31
N ALA A 215 -12.21 10.69 22.33
CA ALA A 215 -11.15 10.64 23.34
C ALA A 215 -11.20 11.74 24.39
N HIS A 216 -11.99 12.81 24.18
CA HIS A 216 -11.97 13.95 25.09
C HIS A 216 -12.63 13.62 26.43
N PHE A 217 -11.96 13.96 27.53
CA PHE A 217 -12.37 13.63 28.91
C PHE A 217 -13.80 14.02 29.29
N LYS A 218 -14.30 15.17 28.80
CA LYS A 218 -15.67 15.64 29.08
C LYS A 218 -16.67 15.35 27.97
N LEU A 219 -16.21 15.16 26.73
CA LEU A 219 -17.01 14.99 25.52
C LEU A 219 -16.81 13.62 24.88
N GLY A 220 -16.12 12.69 25.54
CA GLY A 220 -15.86 11.31 25.07
C GLY A 220 -17.14 10.48 24.88
N TRP A 221 -18.04 11.09 24.15
CA TRP A 221 -19.40 10.64 23.83
C TRP A 221 -19.40 9.31 23.07
N LEU A 222 -18.38 9.12 22.25
CA LEU A 222 -18.21 7.91 21.45
C LEU A 222 -17.12 6.97 21.98
N ARG A 223 -16.65 7.14 23.21
CA ARG A 223 -15.55 6.35 23.79
C ARG A 223 -15.84 4.84 23.80
N ASP A 224 -17.08 4.46 24.09
CA ASP A 224 -17.48 3.05 24.07
C ASP A 224 -17.52 2.46 22.66
N TYR A 225 -17.54 3.29 21.63
CA TYR A 225 -17.55 2.93 20.23
C TYR A 225 -16.23 3.25 19.52
N ALA A 226 -15.11 3.31 20.27
CA ALA A 226 -13.81 3.72 19.71
C ALA A 226 -13.38 2.90 18.48
N THR A 227 -13.61 1.58 18.48
CA THR A 227 -13.30 0.70 17.33
C THR A 227 -14.18 0.99 16.12
N ILE A 228 -15.44 1.30 16.32
CA ILE A 228 -16.37 1.68 15.23
C ILE A 228 -15.99 3.08 14.70
N ALA A 229 -15.60 4.00 15.59
CA ALA A 229 -15.15 5.33 15.22
C ALA A 229 -13.91 5.30 14.32
N LEU A 230 -13.03 4.29 14.45
CA LEU A 230 -11.91 4.09 13.52
C LEU A 230 -12.40 3.82 12.09
N ILE A 231 -13.38 2.90 11.92
CA ILE A 231 -13.95 2.60 10.60
C ILE A 231 -14.63 3.85 10.02
N VAL A 232 -15.44 4.54 10.83
CA VAL A 232 -16.12 5.77 10.39
C VAL A 232 -15.11 6.84 10.00
N THR A 233 -14.00 6.96 10.75
CA THR A 233 -12.93 7.90 10.41
C THR A 233 -12.26 7.54 9.09
N ALA A 234 -11.88 6.27 8.91
CA ALA A 234 -11.19 5.81 7.72
C ALA A 234 -12.03 5.99 6.46
N LEU A 235 -13.25 5.44 6.47
CA LEU A 235 -14.15 5.50 5.32
C LEU A 235 -14.73 6.91 5.11
N GLY A 236 -15.01 7.63 6.19
CA GLY A 236 -15.52 9.00 6.13
C GLY A 236 -14.47 9.99 5.58
N ALA A 237 -13.21 9.86 5.95
CA ALA A 237 -12.12 10.66 5.39
C ALA A 237 -11.93 10.38 3.90
N TYR A 238 -11.97 9.10 3.50
CA TYR A 238 -11.92 8.70 2.09
C TYR A 238 -13.07 9.32 1.30
N TRP A 239 -14.31 9.08 1.76
CA TRP A 239 -15.53 9.56 1.09
C TRP A 239 -15.55 11.08 0.96
N LEU A 240 -15.22 11.81 2.05
CA LEU A 240 -15.22 13.27 2.02
C LEU A 240 -14.13 13.82 1.09
N GLY A 241 -12.95 13.17 1.06
CA GLY A 241 -11.88 13.52 0.13
C GLY A 241 -12.32 13.34 -1.33
N ASP A 242 -12.97 12.23 -1.64
CA ASP A 242 -13.47 11.91 -2.97
C ASP A 242 -14.55 12.90 -3.41
N VAL A 243 -15.55 13.19 -2.56
CA VAL A 243 -16.62 14.19 -2.81
C VAL A 243 -16.07 15.60 -3.04
N LEU A 244 -15.01 15.97 -2.35
CA LEU A 244 -14.34 17.27 -2.50
C LEU A 244 -13.32 17.30 -3.64
N HIS A 245 -13.22 16.23 -4.43
CA HIS A 245 -12.26 16.07 -5.53
C HIS A 245 -10.80 16.26 -5.11
N VAL A 246 -10.46 15.81 -3.89
CA VAL A 246 -9.10 15.72 -3.37
C VAL A 246 -8.74 14.25 -3.06
N SER A 247 -7.51 13.97 -2.64
CA SER A 247 -7.11 12.58 -2.39
C SER A 247 -7.80 11.98 -1.16
N GLY A 248 -8.78 11.10 -1.36
CA GLY A 248 -9.41 10.33 -0.29
C GLY A 248 -8.42 9.40 0.42
N PHE A 249 -7.48 8.79 -0.29
CA PHE A 249 -6.45 7.95 0.31
C PHE A 249 -5.48 8.73 1.19
N MET A 250 -5.06 9.94 0.76
CA MET A 250 -4.25 10.83 1.60
C MET A 250 -5.04 11.29 2.83
N ALA A 251 -6.32 11.63 2.66
CA ALA A 251 -7.19 12.04 3.76
C ALA A 251 -7.30 10.92 4.82
N THR A 252 -7.52 9.69 4.38
CA THR A 252 -7.60 8.53 5.26
C THR A 252 -6.28 8.26 5.99
N PHE A 253 -5.16 8.31 5.28
CA PHE A 253 -3.84 8.15 5.87
C PHE A 253 -3.55 9.20 6.96
N VAL A 254 -3.82 10.48 6.67
CA VAL A 254 -3.61 11.57 7.62
C VAL A 254 -4.55 11.47 8.81
N ALA A 255 -5.80 11.08 8.60
CA ALA A 255 -6.73 10.81 9.69
C ALA A 255 -6.21 9.68 10.61
N GLY A 256 -5.65 8.62 10.04
CA GLY A 256 -4.97 7.56 10.79
C GLY A 256 -3.78 8.10 11.59
N LEU A 257 -2.95 8.94 10.98
CA LEU A 257 -1.80 9.57 11.65
C LEU A 257 -2.23 10.38 12.89
N ILE A 258 -3.35 11.11 12.81
CA ILE A 258 -3.91 11.85 13.96
C ILE A 258 -4.35 10.88 15.07
N TRP A 259 -5.06 9.81 14.72
CA TRP A 259 -5.48 8.80 15.69
C TRP A 259 -4.29 8.11 16.36
N GLY A 260 -3.24 7.81 15.63
CA GLY A 260 -2.01 7.20 16.15
C GLY A 260 -1.21 8.10 17.09
N ASN A 261 -1.39 9.42 16.99
CA ASN A 261 -0.67 10.42 17.76
C ASN A 261 -1.61 11.31 18.62
N HIS A 262 -2.74 10.76 19.06
CA HIS A 262 -3.74 11.45 19.87
C HIS A 262 -3.18 12.08 21.15
N GLU A 263 -2.13 11.50 21.72
CA GLU A 263 -1.40 12.02 22.88
C GLU A 263 -0.88 13.46 22.68
N LEU A 264 -0.47 13.81 21.44
CA LEU A 264 -0.01 15.16 21.11
C LEU A 264 -1.12 16.22 21.29
N PHE A 265 -2.36 15.81 21.23
CA PHE A 265 -3.55 16.65 21.42
C PHE A 265 -4.10 16.56 22.85
N LYS A 266 -3.35 15.93 23.79
CA LYS A 266 -3.78 15.70 25.18
C LYS A 266 -5.09 14.93 25.28
N LEU A 267 -5.29 13.96 24.41
CA LEU A 267 -6.45 13.08 24.35
C LEU A 267 -6.07 11.72 24.95
N GLU A 268 -6.91 11.18 25.82
CA GLU A 268 -6.65 9.94 26.55
C GLU A 268 -7.49 8.79 25.97
N LEU A 269 -6.83 7.81 25.37
CA LEU A 269 -7.42 6.57 24.84
C LEU A 269 -6.71 5.32 25.37
N ASP A 270 -5.87 5.45 26.41
CA ASP A 270 -4.97 4.40 26.87
C ASP A 270 -5.69 3.10 27.23
N ASP A 271 -6.87 3.19 27.80
CA ASP A 271 -7.74 2.06 28.11
C ASP A 271 -8.29 1.32 26.88
N LYS A 272 -8.35 1.98 25.73
CA LYS A 272 -8.87 1.44 24.47
C LYS A 272 -7.78 1.07 23.44
N LEU A 273 -6.54 1.47 23.66
CA LEU A 273 -5.46 1.28 22.70
C LEU A 273 -5.27 -0.18 22.29
N HIS A 274 -5.34 -1.11 23.24
CA HIS A 274 -5.15 -2.53 22.98
C HIS A 274 -6.29 -3.11 22.12
N GLU A 275 -7.53 -2.78 22.48
CA GLU A 275 -8.73 -3.18 21.74
C GLU A 275 -8.70 -2.63 20.30
N MET A 276 -8.39 -1.34 20.16
CA MET A 276 -8.28 -0.67 18.87
C MET A 276 -7.16 -1.25 17.99
N ALA A 277 -5.99 -1.55 18.59
CA ALA A 277 -4.87 -2.13 17.87
C ALA A 277 -5.19 -3.52 17.32
N HIS A 278 -5.75 -4.41 18.14
CA HIS A 278 -6.16 -5.73 17.70
C HIS A 278 -7.27 -5.69 16.64
N PHE A 279 -8.23 -4.78 16.80
CA PHE A 279 -9.31 -4.62 15.85
C PHE A 279 -8.77 -4.20 14.46
N THR A 280 -7.94 -3.16 14.41
CA THR A 280 -7.38 -2.68 13.13
C THR A 280 -6.41 -3.69 12.51
N GLU A 281 -5.60 -4.40 13.30
CA GLU A 281 -4.74 -5.48 12.83
C GLU A 281 -5.57 -6.60 12.15
N ASN A 282 -6.63 -7.06 12.80
CA ASN A 282 -7.52 -8.08 12.24
C ASN A 282 -8.23 -7.60 10.98
N MET A 283 -8.68 -6.33 10.96
CA MET A 283 -9.32 -5.73 9.79
C MET A 283 -8.34 -5.63 8.61
N THR A 284 -7.10 -5.22 8.87
CA THR A 284 -6.04 -5.17 7.86
C THR A 284 -5.73 -6.56 7.28
N VAL A 285 -5.64 -7.59 8.13
CA VAL A 285 -5.43 -8.98 7.67
C VAL A 285 -6.60 -9.45 6.80
N LEU A 286 -7.83 -9.18 7.22
CA LEU A 286 -9.03 -9.52 6.46
C LEU A 286 -9.04 -8.84 5.08
N MET A 287 -8.75 -7.54 5.02
CA MET A 287 -8.71 -6.81 3.75
C MET A 287 -7.57 -7.30 2.85
N ARG A 288 -6.40 -7.63 3.40
CA ARG A 288 -5.30 -8.24 2.63
C ARG A 288 -5.70 -9.58 2.02
N MET A 289 -6.35 -10.46 2.77
CA MET A 289 -6.86 -11.73 2.24
C MET A 289 -7.79 -11.49 1.05
N LEU A 290 -8.77 -10.61 1.22
CA LEU A 290 -9.73 -10.28 0.16
C LEU A 290 -9.02 -9.71 -1.09
N ILE A 291 -8.19 -8.69 -0.92
CA ILE A 291 -7.52 -8.00 -2.04
C ILE A 291 -6.57 -8.93 -2.79
N PHE A 292 -5.68 -9.65 -2.09
CA PHE A 292 -4.67 -10.46 -2.76
C PHE A 292 -5.23 -11.75 -3.39
N ILE A 293 -6.22 -12.40 -2.76
CA ILE A 293 -6.87 -13.56 -3.36
C ILE A 293 -7.68 -13.13 -4.59
N MET A 294 -8.38 -11.99 -4.54
CA MET A 294 -9.08 -11.47 -5.70
C MET A 294 -8.11 -11.06 -6.82
N LEU A 295 -7.03 -10.37 -6.50
CA LEU A 295 -6.00 -10.04 -7.49
C LEU A 295 -5.45 -11.31 -8.14
N GLY A 296 -5.11 -12.32 -7.35
CA GLY A 296 -4.64 -13.61 -7.86
C GLY A 296 -5.65 -14.31 -8.76
N SER A 297 -6.94 -14.28 -8.40
CA SER A 297 -8.01 -14.94 -9.18
C SER A 297 -8.25 -14.28 -10.53
N GLN A 298 -7.97 -12.99 -10.67
CA GLN A 298 -8.19 -12.20 -11.89
C GLN A 298 -6.98 -12.16 -12.81
N VAL A 299 -5.87 -12.82 -12.45
CA VAL A 299 -4.66 -12.85 -13.25
C VAL A 299 -4.89 -13.49 -14.61
N ASN A 300 -4.52 -12.79 -15.67
CA ASN A 300 -4.57 -13.30 -17.03
C ASN A 300 -3.23 -13.97 -17.41
N PHE A 301 -3.17 -15.29 -17.29
CA PHE A 301 -1.93 -16.05 -17.59
C PHE A 301 -1.44 -15.88 -19.02
N ARG A 302 -2.37 -15.71 -19.99
CA ARG A 302 -1.96 -15.50 -21.38
C ARG A 302 -1.17 -14.18 -21.48
N VAL A 303 -1.66 -13.11 -20.87
CA VAL A 303 -0.97 -11.80 -20.87
C VAL A 303 0.36 -11.89 -20.14
N ILE A 304 0.43 -12.64 -19.02
CA ILE A 304 1.69 -12.87 -18.31
C ILE A 304 2.70 -13.60 -19.20
N LEU A 305 2.29 -14.68 -19.86
CA LEU A 305 3.19 -15.48 -20.70
C LEU A 305 3.66 -14.70 -21.93
N ASP A 306 2.76 -13.97 -22.58
CA ASP A 306 3.06 -13.15 -23.76
C ASP A 306 4.06 -12.02 -23.44
N HIS A 307 4.07 -11.51 -22.21
CA HIS A 307 4.93 -10.41 -21.77
C HIS A 307 5.92 -10.81 -20.67
N LEU A 308 6.15 -12.10 -20.44
CA LEU A 308 6.91 -12.59 -19.27
C LEU A 308 8.32 -12.00 -19.20
N TRP A 309 9.11 -12.14 -20.24
CA TRP A 309 10.49 -11.68 -20.23
C TRP A 309 10.63 -10.14 -20.14
N PRO A 310 9.84 -9.35 -20.91
CA PRO A 310 9.80 -7.91 -20.72
C PRO A 310 9.37 -7.50 -19.31
N SER A 311 8.35 -8.15 -18.73
CA SER A 311 7.87 -7.87 -17.37
C SER A 311 8.95 -8.15 -16.33
N LEU A 312 9.62 -9.31 -16.42
CA LEU A 312 10.74 -9.66 -15.55
C LEU A 312 11.88 -8.62 -15.66
N ALA A 313 12.21 -8.20 -16.88
CA ALA A 313 13.23 -7.17 -17.10
C ALA A 313 12.84 -5.82 -16.46
N VAL A 314 11.58 -5.38 -16.58
CA VAL A 314 11.06 -4.18 -15.88
C VAL A 314 11.19 -4.34 -14.36
N ILE A 315 10.85 -5.50 -13.80
CA ILE A 315 10.94 -5.76 -12.35
C ILE A 315 12.41 -5.77 -11.90
N VAL A 316 13.33 -6.34 -12.67
CA VAL A 316 14.77 -6.29 -12.38
C VAL A 316 15.27 -4.84 -12.37
N VAL A 317 14.88 -4.02 -13.35
CA VAL A 317 15.20 -2.58 -13.37
C VAL A 317 14.62 -1.87 -12.15
N PHE A 318 13.37 -2.19 -11.79
CA PHE A 318 12.70 -1.65 -10.60
C PHE A 318 13.47 -1.98 -9.31
N MET A 319 13.85 -3.25 -9.11
CA MET A 319 14.53 -3.69 -7.90
C MET A 319 15.99 -3.24 -7.82
N LEU A 320 16.74 -3.33 -8.94
CA LEU A 320 18.20 -3.18 -8.92
C LEU A 320 18.69 -1.83 -9.44
N ILE A 321 17.86 -1.04 -10.11
CA ILE A 321 18.23 0.29 -10.62
C ILE A 321 17.40 1.38 -9.98
N ALA A 322 16.06 1.27 -10.03
CA ALA A 322 15.20 2.32 -9.51
C ALA A 322 15.39 2.51 -7.99
N ARG A 323 15.40 1.42 -7.23
CA ARG A 323 15.54 1.49 -5.78
C ARG A 323 16.90 2.03 -5.31
N PRO A 324 18.06 1.52 -5.74
CA PRO A 324 19.34 2.12 -5.38
C PRO A 324 19.44 3.59 -5.78
N LEU A 325 19.00 3.97 -6.97
CA LEU A 325 18.99 5.35 -7.42
C LEU A 325 18.15 6.24 -6.49
N THR A 326 16.94 5.81 -6.16
CA THR A 326 16.04 6.52 -5.26
C THR A 326 16.67 6.71 -3.87
N VAL A 327 17.21 5.65 -3.28
CA VAL A 327 17.81 5.72 -1.94
C VAL A 327 19.05 6.60 -1.93
N LEU A 328 19.92 6.49 -2.95
CA LEU A 328 21.11 7.34 -3.04
C LEU A 328 20.75 8.83 -3.19
N THR A 329 19.79 9.15 -4.04
CA THR A 329 19.40 10.54 -4.29
C THR A 329 18.64 11.16 -3.13
N CYS A 330 17.89 10.36 -2.36
CA CYS A 330 17.02 10.84 -1.29
C CYS A 330 17.64 10.75 0.12
N ALA A 331 18.42 9.68 0.41
CA ALA A 331 18.99 9.50 1.76
C ALA A 331 20.34 10.22 1.93
N LEU A 332 21.20 10.29 0.91
CA LEU A 332 22.50 10.94 1.01
C LEU A 332 22.46 12.46 1.32
N PRO A 333 21.48 13.23 0.82
CA PRO A 333 21.37 14.66 1.15
C PRO A 333 21.08 14.90 2.64
N ASP A 334 20.46 13.96 3.34
CA ASP A 334 20.13 14.08 4.76
C ASP A 334 21.34 13.76 5.65
N ARG A 335 22.25 14.73 5.73
CA ARG A 335 23.45 14.63 6.59
C ARG A 335 23.11 14.53 8.09
N LYS A 336 21.92 15.02 8.51
CA LYS A 336 21.52 14.99 9.92
C LYS A 336 21.18 13.57 10.38
N ALA A 337 20.64 12.75 9.51
CA ALA A 337 20.33 11.35 9.81
C ALA A 337 21.61 10.51 9.97
N GLY A 338 22.76 10.94 9.44
CA GLY A 338 24.04 10.24 9.61
C GLY A 338 24.00 8.80 9.13
N TRP A 339 23.53 8.57 7.90
CA TRP A 339 23.38 7.24 7.32
C TRP A 339 24.71 6.51 7.17
N LYS A 340 24.80 5.28 7.69
CA LYS A 340 25.95 4.40 7.48
C LYS A 340 25.78 3.63 6.18
N ARG A 341 26.91 3.25 5.56
CA ARG A 341 26.90 2.50 4.29
C ARG A 341 26.07 1.21 4.36
N ASN A 342 26.16 0.47 5.43
CA ASN A 342 25.38 -0.76 5.62
C ASN A 342 23.87 -0.49 5.75
N GLU A 343 23.45 0.63 6.35
CA GLU A 343 22.05 1.05 6.44
C GLU A 343 21.50 1.43 5.05
N ILE A 344 22.29 2.15 4.24
CA ILE A 344 21.92 2.49 2.85
C ILE A 344 21.80 1.24 2.00
N VAL A 345 22.77 0.31 2.07
CA VAL A 345 22.73 -0.95 1.31
C VAL A 345 21.53 -1.80 1.72
N PHE A 346 21.16 -1.80 2.99
CA PHE A 346 19.95 -2.46 3.44
C PHE A 346 18.69 -1.85 2.85
N MET A 347 18.59 -0.52 2.82
CA MET A 347 17.46 0.19 2.18
C MET A 347 17.36 -0.07 0.66
N PHE A 348 18.45 -0.43 -0.03
CA PHE A 348 18.37 -0.87 -1.43
C PHE A 348 17.60 -2.18 -1.57
N TRP A 349 17.77 -3.09 -0.63
CA TRP A 349 17.16 -4.41 -0.68
C TRP A 349 15.71 -4.41 -0.22
N VAL A 350 15.41 -3.61 0.80
CA VAL A 350 14.08 -3.58 1.43
C VAL A 350 13.15 -2.67 0.64
N ARG A 351 12.35 -3.29 -0.25
CA ARG A 351 11.33 -2.60 -1.04
C ARG A 351 10.34 -3.61 -1.60
N GLU A 352 9.45 -4.08 -0.76
CA GLU A 352 8.36 -4.96 -1.17
C GLU A 352 7.20 -4.12 -1.74
N THR A 353 6.68 -4.55 -2.88
CA THR A 353 5.45 -4.02 -3.47
C THR A 353 4.26 -4.73 -2.83
N GLY A 354 3.19 -4.03 -2.48
CA GLY A 354 2.15 -4.59 -1.61
C GLY A 354 0.70 -4.36 -2.01
N VAL A 355 -0.13 -4.15 -0.99
CA VAL A 355 -1.59 -4.11 -1.11
C VAL A 355 -2.07 -2.95 -1.96
N ILE A 356 -1.51 -1.75 -1.78
CA ILE A 356 -1.96 -0.56 -2.50
C ILE A 356 -1.70 -0.68 -4.01
N PRO A 357 -0.49 -1.07 -4.48
CA PRO A 357 -0.28 -1.41 -5.89
C PRO A 357 -1.23 -2.48 -6.42
N ALA A 358 -1.47 -3.54 -5.63
CA ALA A 358 -2.41 -4.60 -5.99
C ALA A 358 -3.83 -4.04 -6.21
N ALA A 359 -4.32 -3.25 -5.26
CA ALA A 359 -5.65 -2.64 -5.33
C ALA A 359 -5.77 -1.65 -6.50
N LEU A 360 -4.78 -0.76 -6.65
CA LEU A 360 -4.77 0.23 -7.74
C LEU A 360 -4.75 -0.44 -9.13
N SER A 361 -3.95 -1.50 -9.29
CA SER A 361 -3.93 -2.25 -10.57
C SER A 361 -5.28 -2.92 -10.85
N GLY A 362 -5.93 -3.50 -9.85
CA GLY A 362 -7.29 -4.07 -9.97
C GLY A 362 -8.34 -3.01 -10.31
N MET A 363 -8.25 -1.81 -9.71
CA MET A 363 -9.13 -0.69 -10.05
C MET A 363 -8.95 -0.26 -11.51
N VAL A 364 -7.71 -0.16 -12.00
CA VAL A 364 -7.40 0.21 -13.39
C VAL A 364 -7.99 -0.79 -14.39
N VAL A 365 -7.88 -2.09 -14.09
CA VAL A 365 -8.54 -3.15 -14.91
C VAL A 365 -10.05 -3.00 -14.87
N GLY A 366 -10.62 -2.82 -13.68
CA GLY A 366 -12.06 -2.67 -13.50
C GLY A 366 -12.67 -1.45 -14.20
N MET A 367 -11.88 -0.38 -14.37
CA MET A 367 -12.24 0.81 -15.14
C MET A 367 -12.12 0.61 -16.66
N GLY A 368 -11.65 -0.56 -17.13
CA GLY A 368 -11.49 -0.84 -18.56
C GLY A 368 -10.38 -0.02 -19.24
N VAL A 369 -9.37 0.39 -18.49
CA VAL A 369 -8.25 1.19 -19.02
C VAL A 369 -7.45 0.36 -20.00
N LYS A 370 -7.13 0.93 -21.18
CA LYS A 370 -6.30 0.26 -22.18
C LYS A 370 -4.94 -0.13 -21.56
N TYR A 371 -4.45 -1.32 -21.90
CA TYR A 371 -3.27 -1.95 -21.27
C TYR A 371 -3.43 -2.26 -19.76
N GLY A 372 -4.64 -2.16 -19.18
CA GLY A 372 -4.90 -2.49 -17.78
C GLY A 372 -4.45 -3.90 -17.40
N ASP A 373 -4.74 -4.90 -18.26
CA ASP A 373 -4.33 -6.30 -18.03
C ASP A 373 -2.78 -6.47 -18.00
N VAL A 374 -2.07 -5.72 -18.86
CA VAL A 374 -0.58 -5.73 -18.84
C VAL A 374 -0.07 -5.11 -17.55
N ILE A 375 -0.63 -3.97 -17.15
CA ILE A 375 -0.29 -3.28 -15.90
C ILE A 375 -0.54 -4.19 -14.70
N ALA A 376 -1.71 -4.82 -14.63
CA ALA A 376 -2.05 -5.74 -13.55
C ALA A 376 -1.14 -6.98 -13.53
N SER A 377 -0.79 -7.52 -14.70
CA SER A 377 0.11 -8.66 -14.82
C SER A 377 1.53 -8.34 -14.33
N VAL A 378 2.08 -7.19 -14.72
CA VAL A 378 3.40 -6.72 -14.24
C VAL A 378 3.34 -6.43 -12.74
N THR A 379 2.27 -5.80 -12.25
CA THR A 379 2.09 -5.53 -10.82
C THR A 379 2.01 -6.82 -10.01
N PHE A 380 1.23 -7.80 -10.48
CA PHE A 380 1.16 -9.12 -9.84
C PHE A 380 2.54 -9.78 -9.73
N LEU A 381 3.29 -9.82 -10.83
CA LEU A 381 4.65 -10.37 -10.83
C LEU A 381 5.60 -9.58 -9.93
N ALA A 382 5.48 -8.24 -9.91
CA ALA A 382 6.28 -7.39 -9.04
C ALA A 382 5.99 -7.67 -7.56
N VAL A 383 4.71 -7.74 -7.17
CA VAL A 383 4.30 -8.08 -5.80
C VAL A 383 4.84 -9.47 -5.43
N LEU A 384 4.59 -10.48 -6.26
CA LEU A 384 5.00 -11.85 -5.97
C LEU A 384 6.53 -11.98 -5.82
N LEU A 385 7.30 -11.42 -6.76
CA LEU A 385 8.76 -11.53 -6.77
C LEU A 385 9.41 -10.70 -5.66
N THR A 386 8.94 -9.48 -5.41
CA THR A 386 9.51 -8.66 -4.32
C THR A 386 9.25 -9.28 -2.96
N ILE A 387 8.06 -9.83 -2.74
CA ILE A 387 7.73 -10.51 -1.48
C ILE A 387 8.55 -11.80 -1.31
N LEU A 388 8.62 -12.66 -2.33
CA LEU A 388 9.36 -13.91 -2.22
C LEU A 388 10.88 -13.70 -2.11
N LEU A 389 11.44 -12.78 -2.91
CA LEU A 389 12.89 -12.58 -2.97
C LEU A 389 13.36 -11.58 -1.89
N GLN A 390 12.74 -10.41 -1.80
CA GLN A 390 13.20 -9.35 -0.89
C GLN A 390 12.73 -9.61 0.54
N ALA A 391 11.41 -9.73 0.80
CA ALA A 391 10.93 -9.98 2.15
C ALA A 391 11.46 -11.31 2.71
N GLY A 392 11.47 -12.37 1.90
CA GLY A 392 11.96 -13.68 2.30
C GLY A 392 13.46 -13.71 2.70
N THR A 393 14.26 -12.78 2.18
CA THR A 393 15.70 -12.71 2.47
C THR A 393 16.11 -11.52 3.35
N THR A 394 15.19 -10.65 3.71
CA THR A 394 15.47 -9.43 4.50
C THR A 394 16.17 -9.72 5.83
N ALA A 395 15.74 -10.76 6.56
CA ALA A 395 16.39 -11.17 7.81
C ALA A 395 17.86 -11.59 7.60
N TYR A 396 18.15 -12.33 6.54
CA TYR A 396 19.50 -12.74 6.19
C TYR A 396 20.39 -11.54 5.84
N VAL A 397 19.87 -10.61 5.02
CA VAL A 397 20.58 -9.41 4.59
C VAL A 397 20.87 -8.51 5.81
N ALA A 398 19.90 -8.31 6.71
CA ALA A 398 20.06 -7.53 7.93
C ALA A 398 21.19 -8.07 8.81
N ARG A 399 21.22 -9.38 9.04
CA ARG A 399 22.30 -10.04 9.81
C ARG A 399 23.66 -9.89 9.15
N ARG A 400 23.74 -10.10 7.84
CA ARG A 400 25.00 -9.99 7.10
C ARG A 400 25.55 -8.56 7.08
N LEU A 401 24.70 -7.56 7.14
CA LEU A 401 25.08 -6.14 7.21
C LEU A 401 25.32 -5.64 8.65
N GLY A 402 25.13 -6.49 9.67
CA GLY A 402 25.35 -6.12 11.08
C GLY A 402 24.37 -5.05 11.58
N LEU A 403 23.11 -5.12 11.13
CA LEU A 403 22.04 -4.19 11.53
C LEU A 403 21.18 -4.74 12.68
N GLU A 404 21.44 -5.95 13.13
CA GLU A 404 20.80 -6.56 14.28
C GLU A 404 21.29 -5.90 15.56
N GLU A 405 20.39 -5.42 16.42
CA GLU A 405 20.74 -5.00 17.76
C GLU A 405 21.08 -6.23 18.59
N LYS A 406 22.31 -6.25 19.15
CA LYS A 406 22.68 -7.22 20.15
C LYS A 406 21.79 -6.92 21.36
N GLY A 407 20.88 -7.83 21.69
CA GLY A 407 20.13 -7.73 22.93
C GLY A 407 21.09 -7.70 24.11
N ASP A 408 20.94 -6.69 24.96
CA ASP A 408 21.58 -6.68 26.28
C ASP A 408 21.00 -7.80 27.14
#